data_3d94d01af9ed69ac71619b45ae272593
#
_entry.id   3d94d01af9ed69ac71619b45ae272593
#
_cell.length_a   1.000
_cell.length_b   1.000
_cell.length_c   1.000
_cell.angle_alpha   90.00
_cell.angle_beta   90.00
_cell.angle_gamma   90.00
#
_symmetry.space_group_name_H-M   'P 1'
#
loop_
_entity.id
_entity.type
_entity.pdbx_description
1 polymer ?
#
loop_
_entity_poly.entity_id
_entity_poly.type
_entity_poly.pdbx_seq_one_letter_code
_entity_poly.pdbx_strand_id
1 'polypeptide(L)'
;YIGGKLVDRYPSRKTLGWLLFISGVMALTIIPLTYAIAAYRFPVSLMMRIFMVTSIIFFIPGCVLGTISPVVVRLTLKDLENAGNVIGKIYAVSTLGAIIGTFVTGFFLISFMGTRAIILSMGIILLVVALLAGSIFRKKTSMAIFVIIAVPSLFFINSYLYAIPASGKTYLYRESDYYTIKLSKTMSSDRKTELEAMVLDNLIHSYVNLKDPKHIEYEYERIYADVLTWKFAEETPFKSLTIGGGGYTFPRYMEITYPRAKIDVVEIDPEVTKIVYDHLGLPKDTKIASYNTDGRWFVMNCKEKYDLVFTDAYNDISIPYHLTTKEFLQQIHDIMNPGAILMSNIIDNFQKGLFLPSYIKTLRQVFGEKNVYLISVSPNFRKVRI
;
A
#
# COMPACT_ATOMS: atom_id res chain seq x y z
N TYR A 1 25.04 25.34 -2.27
CA TYR A 1 26.13 25.92 -3.08
C TYR A 1 25.61 26.48 -4.42
N ILE A 2 24.96 25.65 -5.26
CA ILE A 2 24.45 26.09 -6.59
C ILE A 2 23.45 27.24 -6.44
N GLY A 3 22.52 27.15 -5.51
CA GLY A 3 21.50 28.17 -5.24
C GLY A 3 22.13 29.51 -4.82
N GLY A 4 23.18 29.48 -3.98
CA GLY A 4 23.92 30.67 -3.60
C GLY A 4 24.56 31.35 -4.81
N LYS A 5 25.32 30.62 -5.62
CA LYS A 5 25.93 31.15 -6.85
C LYS A 5 24.89 31.69 -7.82
N LEU A 6 23.75 31.04 -7.97
CA LEU A 6 22.69 31.48 -8.85
C LEU A 6 22.10 32.82 -8.43
N VAL A 7 21.83 32.99 -7.12
CA VAL A 7 21.23 34.21 -6.61
C VAL A 7 22.24 35.37 -6.54
N ASP A 8 23.52 35.08 -6.32
CA ASP A 8 24.57 36.11 -6.39
C ASP A 8 24.69 36.71 -7.79
N ARG A 9 24.49 35.87 -8.82
CA ARG A 9 24.50 36.33 -10.23
C ARG A 9 23.19 37.01 -10.65
N TYR A 10 22.03 36.54 -10.09
CA TYR A 10 20.71 37.03 -10.48
C TYR A 10 19.81 37.26 -9.23
N PRO A 11 20.11 38.27 -8.40
CA PRO A 11 19.39 38.54 -7.17
C PRO A 11 18.04 39.20 -7.45
N SER A 12 17.02 38.39 -7.79
CA SER A 12 15.72 38.93 -8.14
C SER A 12 14.57 38.01 -7.67
N ARG A 13 13.41 38.65 -7.40
CA ARG A 13 12.17 37.88 -7.14
C ARG A 13 11.77 36.99 -8.33
N LYS A 14 12.20 37.34 -9.55
CA LYS A 14 12.00 36.53 -10.74
C LYS A 14 12.73 35.18 -10.63
N THR A 15 13.96 35.21 -10.13
CA THR A 15 14.76 33.97 -9.88
C THR A 15 14.04 33.06 -8.91
N LEU A 16 13.52 33.60 -7.79
CA LEU A 16 12.71 32.86 -6.85
C LEU A 16 11.46 32.24 -7.51
N GLY A 17 10.75 33.05 -8.29
CA GLY A 17 9.56 32.61 -9.00
C GLY A 17 9.84 31.48 -10.00
N TRP A 18 10.92 31.58 -10.79
CA TRP A 18 11.29 30.52 -11.72
C TRP A 18 11.71 29.22 -11.00
N LEU A 19 12.42 29.31 -9.88
CA LEU A 19 12.77 28.13 -9.08
C LEU A 19 11.52 27.44 -8.52
N LEU A 20 10.58 28.18 -7.96
CA LEU A 20 9.30 27.66 -7.48
C LEU A 20 8.47 27.06 -8.63
N PHE A 21 8.44 27.73 -9.78
CA PHE A 21 7.74 27.23 -10.97
C PHE A 21 8.33 25.90 -11.46
N ILE A 22 9.66 25.83 -11.62
CA ILE A 22 10.35 24.60 -12.02
C ILE A 22 10.08 23.49 -11.01
N SER A 23 10.16 23.79 -9.70
CA SER A 23 9.86 22.81 -8.65
C SER A 23 8.43 22.30 -8.74
N GLY A 24 7.45 23.18 -9.00
CA GLY A 24 6.05 22.79 -9.17
C GLY A 24 5.85 21.91 -10.40
N VAL A 25 6.42 22.26 -11.54
CA VAL A 25 6.38 21.41 -12.75
C VAL A 25 7.03 20.06 -12.51
N MET A 26 8.19 20.02 -11.87
CA MET A 26 8.88 18.78 -11.54
C MET A 26 8.05 17.92 -10.59
N ALA A 27 7.40 18.49 -9.58
CA ALA A 27 6.48 17.76 -8.71
C ALA A 27 5.35 17.11 -9.51
N LEU A 28 4.75 17.83 -10.46
CA LEU A 28 3.71 17.30 -11.33
C LEU A 28 4.19 16.17 -12.27
N THR A 29 5.48 16.16 -12.63
CA THR A 29 6.06 15.12 -13.48
C THR A 29 6.44 13.84 -12.72
N ILE A 30 6.44 13.83 -11.38
CA ILE A 30 6.80 12.66 -10.57
C ILE A 30 5.95 11.44 -10.94
N ILE A 31 4.63 11.61 -11.00
CA ILE A 31 3.71 10.49 -11.26
C ILE A 31 3.92 9.91 -12.67
N PRO A 32 3.85 10.67 -13.77
CA PRO A 32 4.07 10.12 -15.11
C PRO A 32 5.48 9.55 -15.29
N LEU A 33 6.50 10.14 -14.66
CA LEU A 33 7.86 9.62 -14.70
C LEU A 33 7.97 8.27 -13.98
N THR A 34 7.29 8.11 -12.84
CA THR A 34 7.24 6.83 -12.11
C THR A 34 6.66 5.72 -13.00
N TYR A 35 5.56 5.98 -13.71
CA TYR A 35 4.97 5.01 -14.64
C TYR A 35 5.89 4.69 -15.83
N ALA A 36 6.49 5.71 -16.42
CA ALA A 36 7.41 5.52 -17.55
C ALA A 36 8.63 4.66 -17.14
N ILE A 37 9.19 4.90 -15.95
CA ILE A 37 10.33 4.14 -15.44
C ILE A 37 9.90 2.73 -15.00
N ALA A 38 8.70 2.56 -14.40
CA ALA A 38 8.19 1.26 -14.00
C ALA A 38 7.98 0.31 -15.18
N ALA A 39 7.62 0.85 -16.36
CA ALA A 39 7.50 0.08 -17.60
C ALA A 39 8.85 -0.47 -18.10
N TYR A 40 9.98 0.09 -17.69
CA TYR A 40 11.31 -0.33 -18.10
C TYR A 40 11.93 -1.31 -17.10
N ARG A 41 12.38 -2.47 -17.61
CA ARG A 41 13.07 -3.49 -16.80
C ARG A 41 14.57 -3.23 -16.80
N PHE A 42 15.08 -2.66 -15.72
CA PHE A 42 16.52 -2.52 -15.52
C PHE A 42 17.14 -3.89 -15.19
N PRO A 43 18.19 -4.34 -15.91
CA PRO A 43 18.87 -5.61 -15.66
C PRO A 43 19.84 -5.51 -14.46
N VAL A 44 19.35 -5.06 -13.32
CA VAL A 44 20.12 -4.87 -12.08
C VAL A 44 19.38 -5.49 -10.90
N SER A 45 20.07 -5.66 -9.77
CA SER A 45 19.44 -6.16 -8.54
C SER A 45 18.30 -5.25 -8.08
N LEU A 46 17.33 -5.80 -7.35
CA LEU A 46 16.17 -5.06 -6.83
C LEU A 46 16.59 -3.82 -6.02
N MET A 47 17.58 -3.96 -5.14
CA MET A 47 18.11 -2.85 -4.33
C MET A 47 18.66 -1.72 -5.20
N MET A 48 19.47 -2.06 -6.21
CA MET A 48 20.04 -1.08 -7.12
C MET A 48 18.95 -0.40 -7.96
N ARG A 49 17.93 -1.16 -8.39
CA ARG A 49 16.79 -0.62 -9.13
C ARG A 49 16.03 0.40 -8.29
N ILE A 50 15.71 0.08 -7.03
CA ILE A 50 15.03 1.00 -6.10
C ILE A 50 15.86 2.26 -5.94
N PHE A 51 17.16 2.14 -5.65
CA PHE A 51 18.06 3.27 -5.49
C PHE A 51 18.10 4.17 -6.73
N MET A 52 18.25 3.59 -7.92
CA MET A 52 18.30 4.35 -9.19
C MET A 52 16.97 5.06 -9.46
N VAL A 53 15.85 4.35 -9.35
CA VAL A 53 14.52 4.92 -9.62
C VAL A 53 14.22 6.06 -8.65
N THR A 54 14.44 5.86 -7.35
CA THR A 54 14.24 6.89 -6.33
C THR A 54 15.13 8.11 -6.59
N SER A 55 16.40 7.88 -6.94
CA SER A 55 17.32 8.97 -7.27
C SER A 55 16.88 9.77 -8.49
N ILE A 56 16.48 9.09 -9.57
CA ILE A 56 16.01 9.78 -10.80
C ILE A 56 14.77 10.64 -10.50
N ILE A 57 13.84 10.12 -9.72
CA ILE A 57 12.56 10.77 -9.47
C ILE A 57 12.70 11.96 -8.50
N PHE A 58 13.48 11.81 -7.42
CA PHE A 58 13.49 12.78 -6.31
C PHE A 58 14.74 13.66 -6.23
N PHE A 59 15.90 13.23 -6.77
CA PHE A 59 17.14 13.97 -6.62
C PHE A 59 17.09 15.34 -7.27
N ILE A 60 16.63 15.43 -8.51
CA ILE A 60 16.60 16.71 -9.24
C ILE A 60 15.57 17.67 -8.64
N PRO A 61 14.29 17.26 -8.38
CA PRO A 61 13.34 18.13 -7.68
C PRO A 61 13.85 18.59 -6.31
N GLY A 62 14.48 17.68 -5.53
CA GLY A 62 15.08 18.00 -4.24
C GLY A 62 16.21 19.03 -4.34
N CYS A 63 17.07 18.92 -5.34
CA CYS A 63 18.13 19.91 -5.60
C CYS A 63 17.54 21.29 -5.92
N VAL A 64 16.51 21.36 -6.76
CA VAL A 64 15.88 22.65 -7.12
C VAL A 64 15.21 23.26 -5.89
N LEU A 65 14.45 22.49 -5.10
CA LEU A 65 13.84 22.96 -3.85
C LEU A 65 14.90 23.45 -2.85
N GLY A 66 16.02 22.74 -2.73
CA GLY A 66 17.13 23.13 -1.86
C GLY A 66 17.79 24.46 -2.24
N THR A 67 17.64 24.93 -3.49
CA THR A 67 18.16 26.25 -3.91
C THR A 67 17.28 27.42 -3.46
N ILE A 68 16.03 27.18 -3.06
CA ILE A 68 15.08 28.24 -2.68
C ILE A 68 15.53 28.97 -1.41
N SER A 69 15.98 28.22 -0.39
CA SER A 69 16.37 28.81 0.89
C SER A 69 17.49 29.86 0.78
N PRO A 70 18.63 29.60 0.12
CA PRO A 70 19.66 30.62 -0.12
C PRO A 70 19.13 31.84 -0.88
N VAL A 71 18.23 31.64 -1.86
CA VAL A 71 17.63 32.74 -2.62
C VAL A 71 16.77 33.63 -1.74
N VAL A 72 15.93 33.03 -0.87
CA VAL A 72 15.08 33.77 0.09
C VAL A 72 15.96 34.56 1.06
N VAL A 73 16.99 33.93 1.63
CA VAL A 73 17.96 34.62 2.51
C VAL A 73 18.55 35.85 1.81
N ARG A 74 19.09 35.70 0.60
CA ARG A 74 19.75 36.78 -0.15
C ARG A 74 18.79 37.92 -0.50
N LEU A 75 17.53 37.61 -0.82
CA LEU A 75 16.50 38.60 -1.13
C LEU A 75 15.97 39.35 0.09
N THR A 76 16.07 38.74 1.28
CA THR A 76 15.59 39.34 2.53
C THR A 76 16.66 40.09 3.28
N LEU A 77 17.94 39.70 3.08
CA LEU A 77 19.07 40.33 3.73
C LEU A 77 19.35 41.68 3.12
N LYS A 78 19.16 42.75 3.91
CA LYS A 78 19.45 44.16 3.49
C LYS A 78 20.79 44.60 4.02
N ASP A 79 21.08 44.29 5.29
CA ASP A 79 22.27 44.73 5.99
C ASP A 79 22.95 43.57 6.70
N LEU A 80 24.27 43.59 6.79
CA LEU A 80 25.07 42.55 7.44
C LEU A 80 24.91 42.56 8.97
N GLU A 81 24.65 43.72 9.58
CA GLU A 81 24.46 43.86 11.03
C GLU A 81 23.32 43.01 11.58
N ASN A 82 22.25 42.79 10.81
CA ASN A 82 21.09 42.01 11.18
C ASN A 82 21.06 40.59 10.56
N ALA A 83 22.15 40.17 9.91
CA ALA A 83 22.20 38.94 9.13
C ALA A 83 21.81 37.70 9.98
N GLY A 84 22.35 37.60 11.19
CA GLY A 84 22.06 36.47 12.10
C GLY A 84 20.57 36.33 12.42
N ASN A 85 19.87 37.42 12.72
CA ASN A 85 18.46 37.44 13.02
C ASN A 85 17.57 37.04 11.81
N VAL A 86 17.90 37.61 10.62
CA VAL A 86 17.18 37.32 9.37
C VAL A 86 17.35 35.84 9.01
N ILE A 87 18.58 35.34 8.99
CA ILE A 87 18.90 33.95 8.69
C ILE A 87 18.21 33.02 9.70
N GLY A 88 18.35 33.32 11.01
CA GLY A 88 17.74 32.53 12.08
C GLY A 88 16.21 32.41 11.93
N LYS A 89 15.52 33.52 11.62
CA LYS A 89 14.05 33.50 11.38
C LYS A 89 13.67 32.67 10.15
N ILE A 90 14.39 32.78 9.05
CA ILE A 90 14.10 32.00 7.84
C ILE A 90 14.28 30.51 8.11
N TYR A 91 15.37 30.11 8.76
CA TYR A 91 15.60 28.72 9.13
C TYR A 91 14.58 28.21 10.13
N ALA A 92 14.22 28.99 11.15
CA ALA A 92 13.19 28.63 12.13
C ALA A 92 11.84 28.36 11.46
N VAL A 93 11.38 29.26 10.58
CA VAL A 93 10.12 29.08 9.84
C VAL A 93 10.21 27.89 8.89
N SER A 94 11.34 27.69 8.19
CA SER A 94 11.56 26.56 7.31
C SER A 94 11.51 25.22 8.07
N THR A 95 12.18 25.14 9.22
CA THR A 95 12.19 23.95 10.08
C THR A 95 10.81 23.66 10.63
N LEU A 96 10.11 24.70 11.14
CA LEU A 96 8.74 24.56 11.64
C LEU A 96 7.81 24.07 10.53
N GLY A 97 7.92 24.65 9.32
CA GLY A 97 7.16 24.21 8.15
C GLY A 97 7.45 22.77 7.76
N ALA A 98 8.71 22.32 7.83
CA ALA A 98 9.10 20.94 7.55
C ALA A 98 8.49 19.96 8.59
N ILE A 99 8.55 20.31 9.88
CA ILE A 99 7.97 19.50 10.96
C ILE A 99 6.45 19.39 10.78
N ILE A 100 5.76 20.53 10.66
CA ILE A 100 4.30 20.56 10.47
C ILE A 100 3.92 19.78 9.20
N GLY A 101 4.63 20.03 8.09
CA GLY A 101 4.37 19.36 6.82
C GLY A 101 4.51 17.83 6.92
N THR A 102 5.54 17.34 7.61
CA THR A 102 5.74 15.91 7.82
C THR A 102 4.60 15.29 8.63
N PHE A 103 4.22 15.92 9.76
CA PHE A 103 3.11 15.42 10.59
C PHE A 103 1.77 15.49 9.85
N VAL A 104 1.46 16.62 9.23
CA VAL A 104 0.19 16.78 8.49
C VAL A 104 0.11 15.78 7.33
N THR A 105 1.19 15.57 6.59
CA THR A 105 1.21 14.59 5.50
C THR A 105 1.04 13.18 6.03
N GLY A 106 1.82 12.78 7.04
CA GLY A 106 1.84 11.39 7.53
C GLY A 106 0.56 10.98 8.27
N PHE A 107 -0.04 11.88 9.04
CA PHE A 107 -1.20 11.54 9.88
C PHE A 107 -2.56 11.96 9.31
N PHE A 108 -2.58 12.89 8.36
CA PHE A 108 -3.84 13.41 7.84
C PHE A 108 -3.95 13.28 6.33
N LEU A 109 -3.00 13.81 5.55
CA LEU A 109 -3.18 13.90 4.10
C LEU A 109 -3.19 12.55 3.41
N ILE A 110 -2.36 11.60 3.85
CA ILE A 110 -2.31 10.25 3.26
C ILE A 110 -3.66 9.57 3.40
N SER A 111 -4.25 9.60 4.60
CA SER A 111 -5.56 8.99 4.88
C SER A 111 -6.72 9.69 4.15
N PHE A 112 -6.60 11.01 3.92
CA PHE A 112 -7.69 11.79 3.32
C PHE A 112 -7.73 11.77 1.80
N MET A 113 -6.58 11.82 1.13
CA MET A 113 -6.56 12.09 -0.30
C MET A 113 -5.62 11.18 -1.11
N GLY A 114 -4.86 10.33 -0.45
CA GLY A 114 -3.91 9.41 -1.09
C GLY A 114 -2.66 10.12 -1.64
N THR A 115 -1.66 9.31 -1.95
CA THR A 115 -0.32 9.80 -2.34
C THR A 115 -0.32 10.61 -3.64
N ARG A 116 -1.13 10.20 -4.62
CA ARG A 116 -1.21 10.90 -5.92
C ARG A 116 -1.75 12.31 -5.76
N ALA A 117 -2.87 12.46 -5.05
CA ALA A 117 -3.50 13.77 -4.86
C ALA A 117 -2.60 14.71 -4.03
N ILE A 118 -1.83 14.18 -3.08
CA ILE A 118 -0.83 14.95 -2.31
C ILE A 118 0.24 15.51 -3.25
N ILE A 119 0.87 14.67 -4.07
CA ILE A 119 1.91 15.10 -5.02
C ILE A 119 1.37 16.18 -5.96
N LEU A 120 0.16 15.99 -6.47
CA LEU A 120 -0.47 16.95 -7.37
C LEU A 120 -0.80 18.27 -6.68
N SER A 121 -1.37 18.22 -5.47
CA SER A 121 -1.68 19.44 -4.69
C SER A 121 -0.41 20.22 -4.36
N MET A 122 0.68 19.55 -4.00
CA MET A 122 1.97 20.19 -3.75
C MET A 122 2.53 20.87 -5.01
N GLY A 123 2.45 20.19 -6.16
CA GLY A 123 2.83 20.80 -7.43
C GLY A 123 2.03 22.07 -7.74
N ILE A 124 0.70 22.00 -7.56
CA ILE A 124 -0.19 23.15 -7.76
C ILE A 124 0.12 24.29 -6.78
N ILE A 125 0.30 23.98 -5.48
CA ILE A 125 0.66 24.98 -4.47
C ILE A 125 1.97 25.67 -4.83
N LEU A 126 2.99 24.95 -5.26
CA LEU A 126 4.28 25.54 -5.69
C LEU A 126 4.09 26.46 -6.90
N LEU A 127 3.25 26.09 -7.86
CA LEU A 127 2.93 26.94 -9.00
C LEU A 127 2.19 28.22 -8.57
N VAL A 128 1.23 28.12 -7.68
CA VAL A 128 0.51 29.29 -7.12
C VAL A 128 1.47 30.21 -6.35
N VAL A 129 2.34 29.65 -5.51
CA VAL A 129 3.35 30.43 -4.78
C VAL A 129 4.35 31.09 -5.75
N ALA A 130 4.73 30.41 -6.83
CA ALA A 130 5.56 30.99 -7.89
C ALA A 130 4.91 32.23 -8.53
N LEU A 131 3.59 32.17 -8.75
CA LEU A 131 2.81 33.32 -9.25
C LEU A 131 2.83 34.49 -8.29
N LEU A 132 2.55 34.22 -7.01
CA LEU A 132 2.39 35.28 -5.99
C LEU A 132 3.73 35.91 -5.59
N ALA A 133 4.76 35.09 -5.36
CA ALA A 133 6.06 35.55 -4.85
C ALA A 133 7.03 36.01 -5.94
N GLY A 134 6.90 35.45 -7.16
CA GLY A 134 7.94 35.50 -8.16
C GLY A 134 7.96 36.74 -9.07
N SER A 135 6.94 37.61 -9.06
CA SER A 135 6.81 38.74 -9.99
C SER A 135 7.03 38.36 -11.47
N ILE A 136 6.80 37.07 -11.83
CA ILE A 136 7.10 36.55 -13.17
C ILE A 136 6.12 37.11 -14.20
N PHE A 137 4.90 37.50 -13.78
CA PHE A 137 3.77 37.80 -14.65
C PHE A 137 3.59 39.27 -15.02
N ARG A 138 4.56 40.11 -14.70
CA ARG A 138 4.56 41.51 -15.22
C ARG A 138 4.71 41.61 -16.74
N LYS A 139 5.15 40.51 -17.40
CA LYS A 139 5.24 40.44 -18.87
C LYS A 139 4.23 39.43 -19.41
N LYS A 140 3.44 39.82 -20.44
CA LYS A 140 2.46 38.95 -21.12
C LYS A 140 3.07 37.61 -21.61
N THR A 141 4.34 37.66 -22.07
CA THR A 141 5.09 36.46 -22.53
C THR A 141 5.33 35.44 -21.42
N SER A 142 5.63 35.85 -20.17
CA SER A 142 5.84 34.91 -19.05
C SER A 142 4.52 34.27 -18.61
N MET A 143 3.43 35.04 -18.68
CA MET A 143 2.09 34.50 -18.41
C MET A 143 1.66 33.47 -19.46
N ALA A 144 1.96 33.70 -20.72
CA ALA A 144 1.69 32.75 -21.79
C ALA A 144 2.46 31.42 -21.60
N ILE A 145 3.76 31.50 -21.26
CA ILE A 145 4.58 30.31 -20.98
C ILE A 145 4.01 29.52 -19.80
N PHE A 146 3.59 30.21 -18.73
CA PHE A 146 2.97 29.56 -17.58
C PHE A 146 1.70 28.79 -17.98
N VAL A 147 0.79 29.44 -18.72
CA VAL A 147 -0.47 28.85 -19.18
C VAL A 147 -0.20 27.64 -20.09
N ILE A 148 0.78 27.77 -21.02
CA ILE A 148 1.16 26.69 -21.94
C ILE A 148 1.71 25.46 -21.21
N ILE A 149 2.35 25.64 -20.05
CA ILE A 149 2.90 24.51 -19.27
C ILE A 149 1.91 24.01 -18.22
N ALA A 150 1.24 24.91 -17.49
CA ALA A 150 0.33 24.53 -16.41
C ALA A 150 -0.96 23.86 -16.91
N VAL A 151 -1.55 24.34 -18.01
CA VAL A 151 -2.80 23.79 -18.55
C VAL A 151 -2.63 22.37 -19.08
N PRO A 152 -1.63 22.04 -19.91
CA PRO A 152 -1.38 20.65 -20.28
C PRO A 152 -1.02 19.77 -19.08
N SER A 153 -0.25 20.30 -18.10
CA SER A 153 0.05 19.55 -16.88
C SER A 153 -1.22 19.20 -16.12
N LEU A 154 -2.17 20.13 -15.96
CA LEU A 154 -3.47 19.89 -15.34
C LEU A 154 -4.32 18.89 -16.15
N PHE A 155 -4.29 18.95 -17.48
CA PHE A 155 -4.97 18.00 -18.34
C PHE A 155 -4.37 16.59 -18.23
N PHE A 156 -3.04 16.48 -18.27
CA PHE A 156 -2.35 15.22 -18.00
C PHE A 156 -2.64 14.68 -16.59
N ILE A 157 -2.73 15.55 -15.59
CA ILE A 157 -3.11 15.20 -14.21
C ILE A 157 -4.49 14.56 -14.19
N ASN A 158 -5.48 15.19 -14.80
CA ASN A 158 -6.85 14.65 -14.83
C ASN A 158 -6.90 13.29 -15.54
N SER A 159 -6.20 13.16 -16.67
CA SER A 159 -6.09 11.89 -17.38
C SER A 159 -5.38 10.81 -16.57
N TYR A 160 -4.40 11.14 -15.73
CA TYR A 160 -3.67 10.20 -14.90
C TYR A 160 -4.34 9.88 -13.55
N LEU A 161 -5.07 10.82 -12.95
CA LEU A 161 -5.88 10.53 -11.75
C LEU A 161 -6.97 9.50 -12.04
N TYR A 162 -7.52 9.56 -13.26
CA TYR A 162 -8.57 8.66 -13.72
C TYR A 162 -8.07 7.58 -14.68
N ALA A 163 -6.79 7.56 -15.04
CA ALA A 163 -6.20 6.46 -15.81
C ALA A 163 -6.16 5.22 -14.93
N ILE A 164 -7.24 4.47 -14.98
CA ILE A 164 -7.27 3.06 -14.66
C ILE A 164 -6.12 2.43 -15.47
N PRO A 165 -5.21 1.66 -14.83
CA PRO A 165 -4.08 1.04 -15.53
C PRO A 165 -4.53 0.38 -16.82
N ALA A 166 -3.80 0.62 -17.91
CA ALA A 166 -4.17 0.28 -19.28
C ALA A 166 -4.36 -1.24 -19.60
N SER A 167 -4.46 -2.10 -18.58
CA SER A 167 -4.77 -3.52 -18.75
C SER A 167 -6.21 -3.79 -19.21
N GLY A 168 -7.01 -2.77 -19.49
CA GLY A 168 -8.36 -2.86 -20.09
C GLY A 168 -9.43 -3.59 -19.25
N LYS A 169 -9.05 -4.18 -18.13
CA LYS A 169 -9.90 -5.01 -17.27
C LYS A 169 -10.12 -4.44 -15.87
N THR A 170 -9.29 -3.47 -15.45
CA THR A 170 -9.42 -2.82 -14.13
C THR A 170 -10.51 -1.75 -14.20
N TYR A 171 -11.51 -1.85 -13.34
CA TYR A 171 -12.64 -0.92 -13.32
C TYR A 171 -12.74 -0.11 -12.01
N LEU A 172 -11.96 -0.48 -10.99
CA LEU A 172 -11.89 0.24 -9.72
C LEU A 172 -10.43 0.44 -9.32
N TYR A 173 -10.11 1.64 -8.84
CA TYR A 173 -8.83 2.02 -8.26
C TYR A 173 -9.10 2.86 -7.00
N ARG A 174 -8.52 2.46 -5.87
CA ARG A 174 -8.57 3.17 -4.59
C ARG A 174 -7.20 3.16 -3.93
N GLU A 175 -6.87 4.23 -3.24
CA GLU A 175 -5.73 4.28 -2.31
C GLU A 175 -6.30 4.33 -0.89
N SER A 176 -5.81 3.46 -0.01
CA SER A 176 -6.09 3.43 1.41
C SER A 176 -4.83 3.78 2.21
N ASP A 177 -4.91 3.72 3.54
CA ASP A 177 -3.75 3.88 4.41
C ASP A 177 -2.75 2.72 4.29
N TYR A 178 -3.18 1.58 3.73
CA TYR A 178 -2.40 0.35 3.66
C TYR A 178 -2.03 -0.04 2.24
N TYR A 179 -2.95 0.11 1.27
CA TYR A 179 -2.80 -0.47 -0.07
C TYR A 179 -3.26 0.47 -1.19
N THR A 180 -2.74 0.19 -2.37
CA THR A 180 -3.40 0.56 -3.62
C THR A 180 -4.30 -0.60 -4.04
N ILE A 181 -5.62 -0.43 -3.91
CA ILE A 181 -6.61 -1.46 -4.18
C ILE A 181 -7.13 -1.32 -5.60
N LYS A 182 -7.11 -2.41 -6.37
CA LYS A 182 -7.63 -2.46 -7.74
C LYS A 182 -8.56 -3.65 -7.88
N LEU A 183 -9.69 -3.44 -8.55
CA LEU A 183 -10.54 -4.55 -9.00
C LEU A 183 -10.46 -4.68 -10.52
N SER A 184 -10.34 -5.91 -10.98
CA SER A 184 -10.30 -6.23 -12.40
C SER A 184 -11.04 -7.52 -12.70
N LYS A 185 -11.70 -7.54 -13.86
CA LYS A 185 -12.31 -8.78 -14.38
C LYS A 185 -11.25 -9.69 -14.96
N THR A 186 -11.35 -10.97 -14.65
CA THR A 186 -10.46 -12.00 -15.14
C THR A 186 -11.22 -13.30 -15.40
N MET A 187 -10.55 -14.28 -15.95
CA MET A 187 -11.12 -15.63 -16.13
C MET A 187 -10.46 -16.60 -15.14
N SER A 188 -11.23 -17.58 -14.70
CA SER A 188 -10.71 -18.72 -13.94
C SER A 188 -9.59 -19.44 -14.69
N SER A 189 -8.81 -20.25 -13.99
CA SER A 189 -7.69 -21.02 -14.56
C SER A 189 -8.12 -21.93 -15.72
N ASP A 190 -9.35 -22.48 -15.67
CA ASP A 190 -9.96 -23.29 -16.73
C ASP A 190 -10.60 -22.45 -17.85
N ARG A 191 -10.59 -21.13 -17.75
CA ARG A 191 -11.16 -20.14 -18.69
C ARG A 191 -12.67 -20.26 -18.92
N LYS A 192 -13.40 -20.86 -18.00
CA LYS A 192 -14.86 -21.04 -18.12
C LYS A 192 -15.66 -20.02 -17.32
N THR A 193 -15.09 -19.51 -16.25
CA THR A 193 -15.79 -18.65 -15.28
C THR A 193 -15.19 -17.27 -15.23
N GLU A 194 -16.02 -16.23 -15.30
CA GLU A 194 -15.60 -14.85 -15.06
C GLU A 194 -15.47 -14.62 -13.55
N LEU A 195 -14.34 -14.05 -13.14
CA LEU A 195 -13.98 -13.76 -11.76
C LEU A 195 -13.63 -12.28 -11.59
N GLU A 196 -13.86 -11.77 -10.41
CA GLU A 196 -13.32 -10.50 -9.96
C GLU A 196 -11.98 -10.73 -9.23
N ALA A 197 -10.92 -10.12 -9.72
CA ALA A 197 -9.61 -10.16 -9.07
C ALA A 197 -9.40 -8.89 -8.23
N MET A 198 -9.16 -9.06 -6.93
CA MET A 198 -8.69 -8.00 -6.06
C MET A 198 -7.18 -7.99 -6.02
N VAL A 199 -6.60 -6.88 -6.47
CA VAL A 199 -5.16 -6.63 -6.46
C VAL A 199 -4.86 -5.61 -5.38
N LEU A 200 -4.07 -5.99 -4.39
CA LEU A 200 -3.51 -5.08 -3.39
C LEU A 200 -2.05 -4.82 -3.78
N ASP A 201 -1.73 -3.57 -4.03
CA ASP A 201 -0.48 -3.09 -4.61
C ASP A 201 -0.13 -3.78 -5.93
N ASN A 202 0.66 -4.86 -5.92
CA ASN A 202 1.14 -5.53 -7.13
C ASN A 202 0.67 -6.98 -7.28
N LEU A 203 0.12 -7.60 -6.23
CA LEU A 203 -0.31 -8.99 -6.25
C LEU A 203 -1.82 -9.13 -6.20
N ILE A 204 -2.32 -10.18 -6.84
CA ILE A 204 -3.71 -10.58 -6.71
C ILE A 204 -3.86 -11.30 -5.37
N HIS A 205 -4.65 -10.71 -4.47
CA HIS A 205 -4.91 -11.27 -3.14
C HIS A 205 -6.16 -12.16 -3.12
N SER A 206 -7.10 -11.93 -4.05
CA SER A 206 -8.30 -12.77 -4.09
C SER A 206 -8.89 -12.85 -5.49
N TYR A 207 -9.52 -13.98 -5.78
CA TYR A 207 -10.42 -14.18 -6.91
C TYR A 207 -11.82 -14.46 -6.38
N VAL A 208 -12.79 -13.68 -6.80
CA VAL A 208 -14.17 -13.79 -6.32
C VAL A 208 -15.10 -14.11 -7.48
N ASN A 209 -15.88 -15.17 -7.36
CA ASN A 209 -16.99 -15.44 -8.25
C ASN A 209 -18.26 -14.80 -7.67
N LEU A 210 -18.78 -13.77 -8.34
CA LEU A 210 -20.01 -13.10 -7.89
C LEU A 210 -21.27 -13.96 -8.04
N LYS A 211 -21.25 -14.93 -8.96
CA LYS A 211 -22.39 -15.81 -9.25
C LYS A 211 -22.40 -17.08 -8.42
N ASP A 212 -21.23 -17.55 -8.03
CA ASP A 212 -21.06 -18.74 -7.21
C ASP A 212 -20.08 -18.47 -6.06
N PRO A 213 -20.58 -18.09 -4.90
CA PRO A 213 -19.74 -17.79 -3.74
C PRO A 213 -19.08 -19.04 -3.11
N LYS A 214 -19.44 -20.27 -3.54
CA LYS A 214 -18.72 -21.50 -3.16
C LYS A 214 -17.49 -21.75 -4.05
N HIS A 215 -17.33 -21.01 -5.16
CA HIS A 215 -16.18 -21.18 -6.04
C HIS A 215 -14.89 -20.75 -5.35
N ILE A 216 -13.93 -21.65 -5.29
CA ILE A 216 -12.58 -21.40 -4.77
C ILE A 216 -11.60 -21.51 -5.95
N GLU A 217 -10.93 -20.42 -6.30
CA GLU A 217 -9.96 -20.39 -7.38
C GLU A 217 -8.56 -20.76 -6.92
N TYR A 218 -8.12 -20.31 -5.74
CA TYR A 218 -6.81 -20.60 -5.21
C TYR A 218 -6.68 -22.03 -4.69
N GLU A 219 -5.59 -22.72 -5.06
CA GLU A 219 -5.32 -24.10 -4.64
C GLU A 219 -5.13 -24.22 -3.13
N TYR A 220 -4.51 -23.24 -2.47
CA TYR A 220 -4.34 -23.29 -1.01
C TYR A 220 -5.68 -23.19 -0.27
N GLU A 221 -6.62 -22.39 -0.77
CA GLU A 221 -7.97 -22.33 -0.19
C GLU A 221 -8.74 -23.63 -0.41
N ARG A 222 -8.51 -24.33 -1.53
CA ARG A 222 -9.07 -25.70 -1.75
C ARG A 222 -8.55 -26.69 -0.72
N ILE A 223 -7.24 -26.62 -0.40
CA ILE A 223 -6.67 -27.43 0.69
C ILE A 223 -7.35 -27.09 2.03
N TYR A 224 -7.61 -25.82 2.29
CA TYR A 224 -8.35 -25.40 3.47
C TYR A 224 -9.76 -26.03 3.50
N ALA A 225 -10.47 -26.01 2.38
CA ALA A 225 -11.78 -26.63 2.26
C ALA A 225 -11.74 -28.15 2.49
N ASP A 226 -10.73 -28.84 1.96
CA ASP A 226 -10.54 -30.29 2.18
C ASP A 226 -10.30 -30.60 3.66
N VAL A 227 -9.48 -29.79 4.36
CA VAL A 227 -9.24 -29.96 5.81
C VAL A 227 -10.53 -29.73 6.61
N LEU A 228 -11.34 -28.73 6.23
CA LEU A 228 -12.63 -28.49 6.89
C LEU A 228 -13.57 -29.65 6.68
N THR A 229 -13.70 -30.14 5.46
CA THR A 229 -14.57 -31.30 5.13
C THR A 229 -14.14 -32.56 5.88
N TRP A 230 -12.83 -32.78 6.06
CA TRP A 230 -12.30 -33.87 6.87
C TRP A 230 -12.65 -33.73 8.35
N LYS A 231 -12.63 -32.50 8.88
CA LYS A 231 -12.77 -32.24 10.32
C LYS A 231 -14.22 -32.07 10.77
N PHE A 232 -15.07 -31.46 9.94
CA PHE A 232 -16.43 -31.07 10.31
C PHE A 232 -17.45 -31.57 9.29
N ALA A 233 -18.56 -32.09 9.78
CA ALA A 233 -19.77 -32.25 8.97
C ALA A 233 -20.42 -30.86 8.76
N GLU A 234 -21.20 -30.68 7.68
CA GLU A 234 -21.79 -29.36 7.31
C GLU A 234 -22.63 -28.74 8.44
N GLU A 235 -23.34 -29.53 9.21
CA GLU A 235 -24.17 -29.09 10.34
C GLU A 235 -23.40 -28.96 11.68
N THR A 236 -22.10 -29.21 11.70
CA THR A 236 -21.31 -29.11 12.92
C THR A 236 -21.10 -27.63 13.29
N PRO A 237 -21.47 -27.18 14.48
CA PRO A 237 -21.14 -25.84 14.93
C PRO A 237 -19.65 -25.74 15.26
N PHE A 238 -18.98 -24.74 14.74
CA PHE A 238 -17.60 -24.39 15.09
C PHE A 238 -17.39 -22.88 15.01
N LYS A 239 -16.30 -22.39 15.58
CA LYS A 239 -15.89 -21.01 15.48
C LYS A 239 -14.56 -20.87 14.77
N SER A 240 -14.50 -20.01 13.74
CA SER A 240 -13.28 -19.73 12.97
C SER A 240 -12.87 -18.29 13.10
N LEU A 241 -11.55 -18.04 13.05
CA LEU A 241 -10.91 -16.75 12.95
C LEU A 241 -10.05 -16.71 11.69
N THR A 242 -10.26 -15.73 10.83
CA THR A 242 -9.41 -15.46 9.68
C THR A 242 -8.67 -14.14 9.89
N ILE A 243 -7.35 -14.15 9.89
CA ILE A 243 -6.49 -12.97 9.98
C ILE A 243 -5.99 -12.65 8.58
N GLY A 244 -6.50 -11.54 8.02
CA GLY A 244 -6.41 -11.16 6.62
C GLY A 244 -7.72 -11.50 5.89
N GLY A 245 -8.49 -10.47 5.52
CA GLY A 245 -9.81 -10.65 4.88
C GLY A 245 -9.72 -10.82 3.37
N GLY A 246 -8.86 -10.03 2.74
CA GLY A 246 -8.78 -9.96 1.28
C GLY A 246 -10.16 -9.78 0.64
N GLY A 247 -10.50 -10.59 -0.36
CA GLY A 247 -11.82 -10.61 -1.01
C GLY A 247 -12.90 -11.38 -0.25
N TYR A 248 -12.64 -11.85 0.95
CA TYR A 248 -13.54 -12.67 1.79
C TYR A 248 -13.99 -13.98 1.09
N THR A 249 -13.20 -14.48 0.14
CA THR A 249 -13.55 -15.68 -0.65
C THR A 249 -13.77 -16.89 0.25
N PHE A 250 -12.77 -17.22 1.06
CA PHE A 250 -12.84 -18.38 1.94
C PHE A 250 -13.82 -18.20 3.12
N PRO A 251 -13.91 -17.06 3.81
CA PRO A 251 -14.96 -16.81 4.79
C PRO A 251 -16.38 -16.98 4.23
N ARG A 252 -16.67 -16.51 3.01
CA ARG A 252 -17.98 -16.72 2.36
C ARG A 252 -18.24 -18.17 2.02
N TYR A 253 -17.24 -18.88 1.52
CA TYR A 253 -17.34 -20.34 1.30
C TYR A 253 -17.75 -21.04 2.60
N MET A 254 -17.11 -20.71 3.72
CA MET A 254 -17.45 -21.30 5.03
C MET A 254 -18.87 -20.95 5.46
N GLU A 255 -19.30 -19.69 5.33
CA GLU A 255 -20.65 -19.25 5.72
C GLU A 255 -21.75 -20.05 5.02
N ILE A 256 -21.55 -20.33 3.71
CA ILE A 256 -22.55 -21.02 2.89
C ILE A 256 -22.48 -22.53 3.06
N THR A 257 -21.29 -23.08 3.25
CA THR A 257 -21.10 -24.54 3.38
C THR A 257 -21.40 -25.03 4.78
N TYR A 258 -21.13 -24.20 5.80
CA TYR A 258 -21.31 -24.56 7.21
C TYR A 258 -22.24 -23.54 7.90
N PRO A 259 -23.56 -23.65 7.74
CA PRO A 259 -24.51 -22.61 8.15
C PRO A 259 -24.56 -22.36 9.67
N ARG A 260 -24.03 -23.30 10.48
CA ARG A 260 -23.90 -23.18 11.93
C ARG A 260 -22.54 -22.68 12.40
N ALA A 261 -21.60 -22.42 11.49
CA ALA A 261 -20.30 -21.85 11.83
C ALA A 261 -20.45 -20.38 12.23
N LYS A 262 -19.64 -19.97 13.20
CA LYS A 262 -19.40 -18.56 13.55
C LYS A 262 -18.06 -18.13 12.96
N ILE A 263 -18.07 -17.10 12.14
CA ILE A 263 -16.91 -16.72 11.34
C ILE A 263 -16.53 -15.29 11.69
N ASP A 264 -15.35 -15.13 12.27
CA ASP A 264 -14.73 -13.84 12.56
C ASP A 264 -13.61 -13.57 11.55
N VAL A 265 -13.58 -12.39 10.96
CA VAL A 265 -12.54 -11.93 10.02
C VAL A 265 -11.91 -10.66 10.57
N VAL A 266 -10.59 -10.66 10.66
CA VAL A 266 -9.80 -9.49 11.06
C VAL A 266 -9.06 -8.97 9.84
N GLU A 267 -9.44 -7.79 9.37
CA GLU A 267 -8.85 -7.10 8.23
C GLU A 267 -8.35 -5.73 8.69
N ILE A 268 -7.07 -5.45 8.42
CA ILE A 268 -6.46 -4.20 8.89
C ILE A 268 -7.01 -2.99 8.15
N ASP A 269 -7.33 -3.16 6.87
CA ASP A 269 -7.75 -2.08 5.99
C ASP A 269 -9.29 -1.97 5.89
N PRO A 270 -9.92 -0.95 6.47
CA PRO A 270 -11.36 -0.76 6.38
C PRO A 270 -11.84 -0.51 4.94
N GLU A 271 -10.98 0.02 4.05
CA GLU A 271 -11.37 0.23 2.65
C GLU A 271 -11.43 -1.11 1.89
N VAL A 272 -10.57 -2.09 2.21
CA VAL A 272 -10.68 -3.47 1.69
C VAL A 272 -12.03 -4.06 2.08
N THR A 273 -12.38 -4.03 3.37
CA THR A 273 -13.68 -4.51 3.86
C THR A 273 -14.85 -3.82 3.15
N LYS A 274 -14.82 -2.49 3.02
CA LYS A 274 -15.84 -1.72 2.32
C LYS A 274 -15.99 -2.13 0.85
N ILE A 275 -14.88 -2.30 0.14
CA ILE A 275 -14.88 -2.73 -1.27
C ILE A 275 -15.50 -4.12 -1.42
N VAL A 276 -15.28 -5.02 -0.47
CA VAL A 276 -15.87 -6.35 -0.48
C VAL A 276 -17.40 -6.27 -0.38
N TYR A 277 -17.95 -5.43 0.50
CA TYR A 277 -19.39 -5.19 0.59
C TYR A 277 -19.95 -4.51 -0.66
N ASP A 278 -19.28 -3.51 -1.19
CA ASP A 278 -19.80 -2.67 -2.26
C ASP A 278 -19.64 -3.30 -3.67
N HIS A 279 -18.60 -4.10 -3.88
CA HIS A 279 -18.21 -4.58 -5.22
C HIS A 279 -17.98 -6.08 -5.35
N LEU A 280 -17.67 -6.80 -4.28
CA LEU A 280 -17.36 -8.23 -4.35
C LEU A 280 -18.49 -9.12 -3.82
N GLY A 281 -19.67 -8.53 -3.61
CA GLY A 281 -20.91 -9.26 -3.37
C GLY A 281 -21.01 -9.92 -1.99
N LEU A 282 -20.31 -9.39 -0.97
CA LEU A 282 -20.59 -9.79 0.42
C LEU A 282 -21.93 -9.18 0.84
N PRO A 283 -22.92 -10.00 1.25
CA PRO A 283 -24.25 -9.48 1.63
C PRO A 283 -24.16 -8.60 2.88
N LYS A 284 -25.02 -7.59 2.99
CA LYS A 284 -25.07 -6.73 4.19
C LYS A 284 -25.61 -7.46 5.43
N ASP A 285 -26.36 -8.52 5.22
CA ASP A 285 -26.93 -9.39 6.23
C ASP A 285 -26.08 -10.66 6.51
N THR A 286 -24.82 -10.67 6.04
CA THR A 286 -23.87 -11.75 6.32
C THR A 286 -23.70 -11.98 7.82
N LYS A 287 -23.51 -13.25 8.21
CA LYS A 287 -23.17 -13.64 9.58
C LYS A 287 -21.68 -13.53 9.90
N ILE A 288 -20.86 -13.17 8.91
CA ILE A 288 -19.42 -12.95 9.10
C ILE A 288 -19.22 -11.68 9.90
N ALA A 289 -18.59 -11.79 11.06
CA ALA A 289 -18.21 -10.66 11.87
C ALA A 289 -16.87 -10.10 11.41
N SER A 290 -16.87 -8.87 10.88
CA SER A 290 -15.67 -8.19 10.38
C SER A 290 -15.12 -7.19 11.41
N TYR A 291 -13.83 -7.30 11.71
CA TYR A 291 -13.11 -6.44 12.64
C TYR A 291 -12.00 -5.70 11.90
N ASN A 292 -12.13 -4.38 11.74
CA ASN A 292 -11.09 -3.55 11.11
C ASN A 292 -10.06 -3.14 12.16
N THR A 293 -9.04 -3.97 12.34
CA THR A 293 -7.95 -3.76 13.30
C THR A 293 -6.74 -4.62 12.95
N ASP A 294 -5.61 -4.32 13.59
CA ASP A 294 -4.41 -5.15 13.48
C ASP A 294 -4.64 -6.56 14.07
N GLY A 295 -4.21 -7.60 13.34
CA GLY A 295 -4.43 -9.00 13.73
C GLY A 295 -3.82 -9.37 15.07
N ARG A 296 -2.62 -8.86 15.40
CA ARG A 296 -1.98 -9.12 16.70
C ARG A 296 -2.70 -8.41 17.83
N TRP A 297 -3.10 -7.17 17.61
CA TRP A 297 -3.88 -6.43 18.60
C TRP A 297 -5.22 -7.12 18.89
N PHE A 298 -5.89 -7.62 17.85
CA PHE A 298 -7.13 -8.40 18.02
C PHE A 298 -6.90 -9.64 18.88
N VAL A 299 -5.91 -10.46 18.52
CA VAL A 299 -5.60 -11.70 19.24
C VAL A 299 -5.23 -11.45 20.69
N MET A 300 -4.44 -10.42 20.98
CA MET A 300 -4.05 -10.02 22.35
C MET A 300 -5.25 -9.67 23.23
N ASN A 301 -6.31 -9.10 22.66
CA ASN A 301 -7.50 -8.66 23.40
C ASN A 301 -8.67 -9.65 23.27
N CYS A 302 -8.49 -10.75 22.52
CA CYS A 302 -9.53 -11.72 22.27
C CYS A 302 -9.79 -12.59 23.50
N LYS A 303 -11.07 -12.71 23.89
CA LYS A 303 -11.52 -13.58 24.99
C LYS A 303 -12.20 -14.86 24.50
N GLU A 304 -12.47 -14.90 23.20
CA GLU A 304 -13.13 -16.02 22.55
C GLU A 304 -12.13 -17.13 22.23
N LYS A 305 -12.64 -18.35 22.07
CA LYS A 305 -11.87 -19.51 21.64
C LYS A 305 -12.31 -19.96 20.27
N TYR A 306 -11.37 -20.45 19.46
CA TYR A 306 -11.60 -20.84 18.08
C TYR A 306 -11.23 -22.31 17.84
N ASP A 307 -12.00 -22.95 16.97
CA ASP A 307 -11.76 -24.32 16.50
C ASP A 307 -10.87 -24.31 15.25
N LEU A 308 -10.87 -23.19 14.53
CA LEU A 308 -10.04 -22.95 13.35
C LEU A 308 -9.46 -21.54 13.38
N VAL A 309 -8.19 -21.42 13.06
CA VAL A 309 -7.54 -20.14 12.85
C VAL A 309 -6.83 -20.16 11.50
N PHE A 310 -7.08 -19.15 10.69
CA PHE A 310 -6.39 -18.94 9.42
C PHE A 310 -5.52 -17.69 9.51
N THR A 311 -4.24 -17.82 9.15
CA THR A 311 -3.32 -16.68 9.03
C THR A 311 -2.93 -16.50 7.57
N ASP A 312 -3.56 -15.51 6.93
CA ASP A 312 -3.41 -15.18 5.52
C ASP A 312 -3.27 -13.66 5.32
N ALA A 313 -2.54 -13.01 6.22
CA ALA A 313 -2.27 -11.58 6.17
C ALA A 313 -0.95 -11.32 5.45
N TYR A 314 -1.02 -10.73 4.26
CA TYR A 314 0.13 -10.38 3.45
C TYR A 314 0.22 -8.88 3.21
N ASN A 315 1.46 -8.36 3.24
CA ASN A 315 1.79 -7.04 2.75
C ASN A 315 2.58 -7.22 1.44
N ASP A 316 1.88 -7.25 0.32
CA ASP A 316 2.37 -7.61 -1.01
C ASP A 316 3.01 -9.02 -1.03
N ILE A 317 4.34 -9.14 -0.89
CA ILE A 317 5.08 -10.41 -0.99
C ILE A 317 5.43 -11.01 0.38
N SER A 318 5.20 -10.31 1.47
CA SER A 318 5.67 -10.72 2.80
C SER A 318 4.57 -10.69 3.85
N ILE A 319 4.64 -11.63 4.78
CA ILE A 319 3.83 -11.56 5.99
C ILE A 319 4.43 -10.48 6.90
N PRO A 320 3.61 -9.59 7.50
CA PRO A 320 4.09 -8.62 8.48
C PRO A 320 4.83 -9.33 9.63
N TYR A 321 6.07 -8.90 9.89
CA TYR A 321 6.97 -9.60 10.82
C TYR A 321 6.37 -9.83 12.22
N HIS A 322 5.56 -8.89 12.72
CA HIS A 322 4.92 -8.99 14.03
C HIS A 322 3.85 -10.09 14.09
N LEU A 323 3.36 -10.60 12.95
CA LEU A 323 2.43 -11.73 12.85
C LEU A 323 3.15 -13.09 12.68
N THR A 324 4.49 -13.11 12.73
CA THR A 324 5.28 -14.34 12.53
C THR A 324 6.16 -14.70 13.72
N THR A 325 6.10 -13.91 14.79
CA THR A 325 6.91 -14.13 15.99
C THR A 325 6.37 -15.28 16.84
N LYS A 326 7.24 -15.86 17.66
CA LYS A 326 6.86 -16.92 18.60
C LYS A 326 5.77 -16.47 19.58
N GLU A 327 5.87 -15.22 20.04
CA GLU A 327 4.90 -14.64 20.98
C GLU A 327 3.52 -14.52 20.34
N PHE A 328 3.46 -14.13 19.08
CA PHE A 328 2.17 -14.08 18.37
C PHE A 328 1.58 -15.47 18.16
N LEU A 329 2.39 -16.45 17.76
CA LEU A 329 1.95 -17.83 17.62
C LEU A 329 1.50 -18.42 18.97
N GLN A 330 2.15 -18.05 20.08
CA GLN A 330 1.69 -18.44 21.42
C GLN A 330 0.33 -17.80 21.74
N GLN A 331 0.13 -16.54 21.43
CA GLN A 331 -1.17 -15.86 21.59
C GLN A 331 -2.27 -16.53 20.75
N ILE A 332 -1.94 -16.93 19.50
CA ILE A 332 -2.86 -17.74 18.68
C ILE A 332 -3.19 -19.06 19.35
N HIS A 333 -2.18 -19.79 19.83
CA HIS A 333 -2.40 -21.05 20.55
C HIS A 333 -3.31 -20.86 21.77
N ASP A 334 -3.13 -19.78 22.50
CA ASP A 334 -3.89 -19.49 23.72
C ASP A 334 -5.37 -19.20 23.43
N ILE A 335 -5.75 -18.75 22.24
CA ILE A 335 -7.14 -18.56 21.82
C ILE A 335 -7.72 -19.76 21.05
N MET A 336 -6.99 -20.86 20.93
CA MET A 336 -7.47 -22.07 20.27
C MET A 336 -8.12 -23.05 21.29
N ASN A 337 -9.16 -23.72 20.84
CA ASN A 337 -9.76 -24.84 21.59
C ASN A 337 -8.85 -26.08 21.53
N PRO A 338 -8.93 -27.02 22.49
CA PRO A 338 -8.28 -28.31 22.38
C PRO A 338 -8.64 -29.01 21.06
N GLY A 339 -7.65 -29.44 20.30
CA GLY A 339 -7.85 -30.07 18.99
C GLY A 339 -8.20 -29.09 17.86
N ALA A 340 -8.10 -27.78 18.08
CA ALA A 340 -8.23 -26.78 17.02
C ALA A 340 -7.11 -26.85 15.99
N ILE A 341 -7.32 -26.30 14.80
CA ILE A 341 -6.36 -26.29 13.71
C ILE A 341 -5.97 -24.84 13.38
N LEU A 342 -4.66 -24.59 13.29
CA LEU A 342 -4.09 -23.38 12.67
C LEU A 342 -3.67 -23.73 11.24
N MET A 343 -4.14 -22.94 10.28
CA MET A 343 -3.69 -22.99 8.88
C MET A 343 -3.06 -21.67 8.49
N SER A 344 -1.84 -21.74 7.99
CA SER A 344 -1.08 -20.55 7.55
C SER A 344 -0.75 -20.66 6.07
N ASN A 345 -1.14 -19.67 5.28
CA ASN A 345 -0.64 -19.54 3.92
C ASN A 345 0.79 -18.99 3.95
N ILE A 346 1.73 -19.64 3.25
CA ILE A 346 3.13 -19.24 3.21
C ILE A 346 3.62 -19.19 1.76
N ILE A 347 4.06 -18.02 1.35
CA ILE A 347 4.68 -17.78 0.05
C ILE A 347 6.18 -17.57 0.28
N ASP A 348 7.02 -18.53 -0.14
CA ASP A 348 8.48 -18.40 -0.06
C ASP A 348 9.15 -19.16 -1.20
N ASN A 349 10.41 -18.82 -1.48
CA ASN A 349 11.21 -19.61 -2.39
C ASN A 349 11.76 -20.84 -1.67
N PHE A 350 11.20 -22.00 -1.96
CA PHE A 350 11.54 -23.23 -1.25
C PHE A 350 13.02 -23.59 -1.24
N GLN A 351 13.75 -23.33 -2.34
CA GLN A 351 15.17 -23.70 -2.45
C GLN A 351 16.13 -22.70 -1.79
N LYS A 352 15.74 -21.42 -1.75
CA LYS A 352 16.61 -20.30 -1.34
C LYS A 352 15.99 -19.41 -0.26
N GLY A 353 14.70 -19.59 0.03
CA GLY A 353 13.99 -18.83 1.05
C GLY A 353 14.46 -19.21 2.45
N LEU A 354 14.59 -18.23 3.31
CA LEU A 354 14.97 -18.42 4.71
C LEU A 354 13.75 -18.31 5.65
N PHE A 355 12.65 -17.78 5.15
CA PHE A 355 11.47 -17.53 5.96
C PHE A 355 10.75 -18.85 6.33
N LEU A 356 10.44 -19.69 5.36
CA LEU A 356 9.72 -20.95 5.59
C LEU A 356 10.38 -21.84 6.66
N PRO A 357 11.69 -22.18 6.57
CA PRO A 357 12.32 -23.01 7.59
C PRO A 357 12.34 -22.32 8.98
N SER A 358 12.49 -21.01 9.03
CA SER A 358 12.47 -20.24 10.28
C SER A 358 11.08 -20.26 10.91
N TYR A 359 10.03 -20.09 10.10
CA TYR A 359 8.64 -20.10 10.56
C TYR A 359 8.21 -21.49 11.04
N ILE A 360 8.58 -22.56 10.31
CA ILE A 360 8.34 -23.94 10.75
C ILE A 360 9.01 -24.21 12.11
N LYS A 361 10.25 -23.77 12.29
CA LYS A 361 10.96 -23.90 13.58
C LYS A 361 10.17 -23.21 14.70
N THR A 362 9.64 -22.01 14.44
CA THR A 362 8.84 -21.25 15.41
C THR A 362 7.52 -21.95 15.71
N LEU A 363 6.80 -22.45 14.69
CA LEU A 363 5.58 -23.25 14.86
C LEU A 363 5.82 -24.49 15.71
N ARG A 364 6.90 -25.24 15.46
CA ARG A 364 7.26 -26.43 16.24
C ARG A 364 7.53 -26.15 17.71
N GLN A 365 8.11 -24.97 18.01
CA GLN A 365 8.33 -24.56 19.40
C GLN A 365 7.03 -24.27 20.15
N VAL A 366 5.98 -23.84 19.47
CA VAL A 366 4.71 -23.49 20.09
C VAL A 366 3.73 -24.68 20.08
N PHE A 367 3.59 -25.34 18.95
CA PHE A 367 2.58 -26.41 18.76
C PHE A 367 3.13 -27.82 18.96
N GLY A 368 4.44 -27.97 19.11
CA GLY A 368 5.10 -29.27 19.20
C GLY A 368 5.45 -29.85 17.84
N GLU A 369 6.57 -30.56 17.78
CA GLU A 369 7.17 -31.04 16.52
C GLU A 369 6.24 -31.95 15.70
N LYS A 370 5.49 -32.83 16.39
CA LYS A 370 4.60 -33.79 15.74
C LYS A 370 3.30 -33.20 15.20
N ASN A 371 2.97 -31.98 15.59
CA ASN A 371 1.72 -31.31 15.27
C ASN A 371 1.85 -30.29 14.12
N VAL A 372 3.04 -30.14 13.52
CA VAL A 372 3.30 -29.20 12.43
C VAL A 372 3.47 -29.96 11.12
N TYR A 373 2.58 -29.68 10.17
CA TYR A 373 2.55 -30.29 8.86
C TYR A 373 2.79 -29.23 7.77
N LEU A 374 3.52 -29.60 6.75
CA LEU A 374 3.70 -28.78 5.55
C LEU A 374 2.95 -29.44 4.39
N ILE A 375 2.02 -28.69 3.79
CA ILE A 375 1.28 -29.10 2.61
C ILE A 375 1.68 -28.18 1.46
N SER A 376 2.12 -28.75 0.34
CA SER A 376 2.50 -27.99 -0.84
C SER A 376 1.41 -28.03 -1.90
N VAL A 377 1.08 -26.87 -2.47
CA VAL A 377 0.20 -26.74 -3.64
C VAL A 377 0.88 -27.19 -4.95
N SER A 378 2.20 -27.37 -4.98
CA SER A 378 2.92 -27.76 -6.18
C SER A 378 3.12 -29.28 -6.27
N PRO A 379 2.72 -29.95 -7.38
CA PRO A 379 2.91 -31.39 -7.54
C PRO A 379 4.40 -31.82 -7.63
N ASN A 380 5.32 -30.89 -7.86
CA ASN A 380 6.77 -31.13 -7.93
C ASN A 380 7.43 -31.31 -6.56
N PHE A 381 6.68 -31.18 -5.46
CA PHE A 381 7.15 -31.39 -4.09
C PHE A 381 7.11 -32.86 -3.65
N ARG A 382 7.56 -33.77 -4.48
CA ARG A 382 7.72 -35.18 -4.10
C ARG A 382 8.93 -35.35 -3.17
N LYS A 383 8.73 -35.37 -1.88
CA LYS A 383 9.69 -35.59 -0.77
C LYS A 383 10.35 -34.34 -0.23
N VAL A 384 9.71 -33.75 0.75
CA VAL A 384 10.42 -32.98 1.77
C VAL A 384 10.39 -33.80 3.06
N ARG A 385 11.55 -34.33 3.48
CA ARG A 385 11.79 -34.63 4.88
C ARG A 385 12.03 -33.29 5.57
N ILE A 386 11.11 -32.92 6.39
CA ILE A 386 11.25 -31.79 7.31
C ILE A 386 11.93 -32.33 8.56
#